data_a955195f2638fdd8f9f3c75bad499d63
#
_entry.id   a955195f2638fdd8f9f3c75bad499d63
#
_cell.length_a   1.000
_cell.length_b   1.000
_cell.length_c   1.000
_cell.angle_alpha   90.00
_cell.angle_beta   90.00
_cell.angle_gamma   90.00
#
_symmetry.space_group_name_H-M   'P 1'
#
loop_
_entity.id
_entity.type
_entity.pdbx_description
1 polymer ?
#
loop_
_entity_poly.entity_id
_entity_poly.type
_entity_poly.pdbx_seq_one_letter_code
_entity_poly.pdbx_strand_id
1 'polypeptide(L)'
;MADFSVSYIMKFIYSILTIILLVFVYTYLTSLESKGCLCANTPNSSFIKGFTLFAIIYLIFTGFVSDKMLSDTFGSNIVLLYKYVDLAFVLVFIYYLYLVFQYTRYLVNEKCKCSVDIRREIIMIGSLIEFGLIFLLFILHIIAFTIFSVIFGVVREINQGSDKVRGVIKDPIGSISKVPKSINDEFNSIGKYLSKTGKEIKKISSKRRT
;
A
#
# COMPACT_ATOMS: atom_id res chain seq x y z
N MET A 1 -0.04 29.41 -2.76
CA MET A 1 0.92 28.78 -1.85
C MET A 1 0.72 27.27 -2.00
N ALA A 2 1.76 26.53 -2.36
CA ALA A 2 1.64 25.08 -2.52
C ALA A 2 1.41 24.47 -1.13
N ASP A 3 0.26 23.84 -0.91
CA ASP A 3 0.02 23.02 0.26
C ASP A 3 1.01 21.84 0.22
N PHE A 4 2.15 22.02 0.86
CA PHE A 4 3.11 20.96 1.08
C PHE A 4 2.50 19.97 2.08
N SER A 5 1.73 19.02 1.56
CA SER A 5 1.24 17.89 2.35
C SER A 5 2.43 17.19 2.99
N VAL A 6 2.31 16.83 4.27
CA VAL A 6 3.32 16.01 5.01
C VAL A 6 3.72 14.77 4.20
N SER A 7 2.79 14.18 3.49
CA SER A 7 3.01 13.03 2.59
C SER A 7 4.01 13.35 1.47
N TYR A 8 3.95 14.54 0.87
CA TYR A 8 4.88 14.96 -0.18
C TYR A 8 6.31 15.11 0.36
N ILE A 9 6.44 15.74 1.54
CA ILE A 9 7.75 15.95 2.19
C ILE A 9 8.39 14.59 2.52
N MET A 10 7.62 13.65 3.06
CA MET A 10 8.12 12.30 3.38
C MET A 10 8.56 11.55 2.11
N LYS A 11 7.78 11.61 1.03
CA LYS A 11 8.15 11.02 -0.26
C LYS A 11 9.45 11.63 -0.80
N PHE A 12 9.60 12.93 -0.70
CA PHE A 12 10.79 13.65 -1.19
C PHE A 12 12.04 13.27 -0.39
N ILE A 13 11.96 13.26 0.96
CA ILE A 13 13.08 12.84 1.82
C ILE A 13 13.47 11.39 1.52
N TYR A 14 12.50 10.49 1.41
CA TYR A 14 12.76 9.09 1.07
C TYR A 14 13.46 8.96 -0.29
N SER A 15 12.98 9.66 -1.31
CA SER A 15 13.60 9.67 -2.64
C SER A 15 15.05 10.13 -2.62
N ILE A 16 15.38 11.19 -1.84
CA ILE A 16 16.75 11.67 -1.69
C ILE A 16 17.63 10.60 -1.03
N LEU A 17 17.17 9.97 0.06
CA LEU A 17 17.93 8.93 0.76
C LEU A 17 18.21 7.73 -0.16
N THR A 18 17.20 7.29 -0.92
CA THR A 18 17.34 6.23 -1.91
C THR A 18 18.34 6.60 -3.01
N ILE A 19 18.27 7.82 -3.55
CA ILE A 19 19.23 8.30 -4.56
C ILE A 19 20.66 8.28 -4.01
N ILE A 20 20.88 8.72 -2.78
CA ILE A 20 22.21 8.69 -2.14
C ILE A 20 22.73 7.24 -2.10
N LEU A 21 21.91 6.28 -1.65
CA LEU A 21 22.31 4.87 -1.63
C LEU A 21 22.64 4.35 -3.04
N LEU A 22 21.82 4.68 -4.04
CA LEU A 22 22.05 4.29 -5.43
C LEU A 22 23.36 4.86 -5.98
N VAL A 23 23.70 6.11 -5.63
CA VAL A 23 24.99 6.71 -6.01
C VAL A 23 26.16 5.97 -5.36
N PHE A 24 26.02 5.54 -4.09
CA PHE A 24 27.02 4.69 -3.45
C PHE A 24 27.20 3.35 -4.19
N VAL A 25 26.10 2.69 -4.57
CA VAL A 25 26.14 1.45 -5.35
C VAL A 25 26.85 1.68 -6.69
N TYR A 26 26.46 2.69 -7.44
CA TYR A 26 27.04 3.00 -8.74
C TYR A 26 28.54 3.29 -8.66
N THR A 27 28.95 4.17 -7.74
CA THR A 27 30.36 4.56 -7.57
C THR A 27 31.21 3.41 -7.07
N TYR A 28 30.66 2.55 -6.21
CA TYR A 28 31.33 1.34 -5.74
C TYR A 28 31.60 0.36 -6.90
N LEU A 29 30.59 0.04 -7.70
CA LEU A 29 30.74 -0.87 -8.86
C LEU A 29 31.73 -0.32 -9.88
N THR A 30 31.65 0.97 -10.19
CA THR A 30 32.60 1.63 -11.10
C THR A 30 34.04 1.57 -10.55
N SER A 31 34.21 1.74 -9.22
CA SER A 31 35.52 1.60 -8.58
C SER A 31 36.08 0.17 -8.64
N LEU A 32 35.22 -0.87 -8.54
CA LEU A 32 35.64 -2.26 -8.70
C LEU A 32 36.09 -2.57 -10.12
N GLU A 33 35.39 -2.07 -11.12
CA GLU A 33 35.76 -2.18 -12.53
C GLU A 33 37.11 -1.48 -12.81
N SER A 34 37.29 -0.25 -12.35
CA SER A 34 38.51 0.53 -12.55
C SER A 34 39.74 -0.11 -11.90
N LYS A 35 39.55 -0.87 -10.80
CA LYS A 35 40.59 -1.65 -10.14
C LYS A 35 40.89 -2.99 -10.82
N GLY A 36 40.18 -3.34 -11.89
CA GLY A 36 40.33 -4.63 -12.57
C GLY A 36 39.96 -5.83 -11.70
N CYS A 37 38.98 -5.70 -10.85
CA CYS A 37 38.55 -6.69 -9.87
C CYS A 37 37.80 -7.84 -10.56
N LEU A 38 38.51 -8.86 -11.04
CA LEU A 38 37.90 -9.98 -11.80
C LEU A 38 36.84 -10.73 -11.01
N CYS A 39 36.99 -10.92 -9.70
CA CYS A 39 36.00 -11.60 -8.86
C CYS A 39 34.68 -10.80 -8.72
N ALA A 40 34.69 -9.50 -8.98
CA ALA A 40 33.52 -8.65 -8.93
C ALA A 40 32.77 -8.59 -10.27
N ASN A 41 33.39 -9.05 -11.35
CA ASN A 41 32.77 -8.99 -12.69
C ASN A 41 31.86 -10.20 -12.91
N THR A 42 30.60 -10.03 -12.54
CA THR A 42 29.53 -11.02 -12.70
C THR A 42 28.43 -10.47 -13.59
N PRO A 43 27.59 -11.31 -14.23
CA PRO A 43 26.43 -10.84 -14.98
C PRO A 43 25.51 -9.96 -14.12
N ASN A 44 25.40 -10.27 -12.83
CA ASN A 44 24.60 -9.49 -11.89
C ASN A 44 25.15 -8.07 -11.67
N SER A 45 26.49 -7.89 -11.68
CA SER A 45 27.09 -6.56 -11.49
C SER A 45 26.73 -5.60 -12.62
N SER A 46 26.70 -6.08 -13.87
CA SER A 46 26.30 -5.30 -15.04
C SER A 46 24.82 -4.89 -14.98
N PHE A 47 23.94 -5.84 -14.59
CA PHE A 47 22.53 -5.54 -14.39
C PHE A 47 22.32 -4.51 -13.27
N ILE A 48 22.98 -4.73 -12.10
CA ILE A 48 22.87 -3.82 -10.96
C ILE A 48 23.30 -2.41 -11.37
N LYS A 49 24.42 -2.27 -12.06
CA LYS A 49 24.94 -0.97 -12.53
C LYS A 49 23.97 -0.27 -13.49
N GLY A 50 23.48 -0.98 -14.49
CA GLY A 50 22.52 -0.44 -15.47
C GLY A 50 21.21 -0.02 -14.82
N PHE A 51 20.64 -0.89 -13.97
CA PHE A 51 19.40 -0.58 -13.27
C PHE A 51 19.57 0.57 -12.26
N THR A 52 20.72 0.67 -11.59
CA THR A 52 21.01 1.79 -10.67
C THR A 52 20.92 3.14 -11.39
N LEU A 53 21.52 3.25 -12.58
CA LEU A 53 21.44 4.48 -13.37
C LEU A 53 20.00 4.80 -13.78
N PHE A 54 19.27 3.80 -14.27
CA PHE A 54 17.86 3.94 -14.60
C PHE A 54 17.02 4.37 -13.39
N ALA A 55 17.23 3.75 -12.22
CA ALA A 55 16.50 4.06 -11.00
C ALA A 55 16.77 5.49 -10.52
N ILE A 56 18.01 5.99 -10.59
CA ILE A 56 18.34 7.37 -10.25
C ILE A 56 17.54 8.34 -11.14
N ILE A 57 17.55 8.12 -12.47
CA ILE A 57 16.81 8.98 -13.41
C ILE A 57 15.31 8.93 -13.14
N TYR A 58 14.77 7.73 -12.90
CA TYR A 58 13.36 7.54 -12.58
C TYR A 58 12.95 8.26 -11.29
N LEU A 59 13.73 8.12 -10.21
CA LEU A 59 13.44 8.77 -8.93
C LEU A 59 13.54 10.29 -9.00
N ILE A 60 14.51 10.82 -9.76
CA ILE A 60 14.59 12.27 -10.03
C ILE A 60 13.31 12.71 -10.75
N PHE A 61 12.93 12.01 -11.83
CA PHE A 61 11.72 12.36 -12.59
C PHE A 61 10.47 12.33 -11.70
N THR A 62 10.24 11.23 -10.95
CA THR A 62 9.06 11.08 -10.09
C THR A 62 9.05 12.00 -8.88
N GLY A 63 10.22 12.48 -8.45
CA GLY A 63 10.36 13.46 -7.38
C GLY A 63 9.86 14.87 -7.78
N PHE A 64 9.97 15.23 -9.06
CA PHE A 64 9.51 16.53 -9.57
C PHE A 64 8.11 16.52 -10.15
N VAL A 65 7.59 15.36 -10.57
CA VAL A 65 6.27 15.23 -11.19
C VAL A 65 5.22 14.91 -10.13
N SER A 66 4.28 15.84 -9.91
CA SER A 66 3.13 15.60 -9.04
C SER A 66 1.95 15.00 -9.83
N ASP A 67 1.13 14.17 -9.16
CA ASP A 67 -0.09 13.60 -9.75
C ASP A 67 -1.03 14.69 -10.29
N LYS A 68 -1.08 15.83 -9.62
CA LYS A 68 -1.88 16.98 -10.05
C LYS A 68 -1.36 17.57 -11.34
N MET A 69 -0.05 17.81 -11.44
CA MET A 69 0.59 18.31 -12.66
C MET A 69 0.35 17.37 -13.85
N LEU A 70 0.45 16.05 -13.59
CA LEU A 70 0.23 15.04 -14.62
C LEU A 70 -1.24 15.01 -15.08
N SER A 71 -2.18 15.12 -14.14
CA SER A 71 -3.62 15.17 -14.42
C SER A 71 -4.01 16.42 -15.20
N ASP A 72 -3.48 17.58 -14.82
CA ASP A 72 -3.80 18.86 -15.43
C ASP A 72 -3.26 18.97 -16.88
N THR A 73 -2.10 18.31 -17.15
CA THR A 73 -1.43 18.36 -18.45
C THR A 73 -1.92 17.27 -19.41
N PHE A 74 -2.11 16.05 -18.93
CA PHE A 74 -2.33 14.88 -19.78
C PHE A 74 -3.65 14.13 -19.54
N GLY A 75 -4.43 14.56 -18.53
CA GLY A 75 -5.70 13.96 -18.16
C GLY A 75 -5.58 12.74 -17.21
N SER A 76 -6.74 12.29 -16.71
CA SER A 76 -6.83 11.27 -15.65
C SER A 76 -6.33 9.89 -16.09
N ASN A 77 -6.43 9.53 -17.37
CA ASN A 77 -5.97 8.23 -17.87
C ASN A 77 -4.45 8.06 -17.77
N ILE A 78 -3.70 9.14 -17.97
CA ILE A 78 -2.23 9.13 -17.85
C ILE A 78 -1.80 8.97 -16.39
N VAL A 79 -2.55 9.55 -15.44
CA VAL A 79 -2.30 9.35 -14.02
C VAL A 79 -2.47 7.88 -13.63
N LEU A 80 -3.48 7.21 -14.18
CA LEU A 80 -3.68 5.78 -13.94
C LEU A 80 -2.53 4.94 -14.50
N LEU A 81 -2.11 5.21 -15.73
CA LEU A 81 -0.97 4.55 -16.37
C LEU A 81 0.31 4.77 -15.55
N TYR A 82 0.56 5.99 -15.11
CA TYR A 82 1.70 6.35 -14.27
C TYR A 82 1.73 5.53 -12.96
N LYS A 83 0.59 5.35 -12.29
CA LYS A 83 0.49 4.53 -11.07
C LYS A 83 0.82 3.06 -11.33
N TYR A 84 0.44 2.50 -12.48
CA TYR A 84 0.83 1.14 -12.86
C TYR A 84 2.34 1.02 -13.11
N VAL A 85 2.93 2.03 -13.78
CA VAL A 85 4.39 2.08 -14.01
C VAL A 85 5.13 2.20 -12.68
N ASP A 86 4.64 3.03 -11.75
CA ASP A 86 5.22 3.20 -10.42
C ASP A 86 5.17 1.89 -9.61
N LEU A 87 4.03 1.19 -9.65
CA LEU A 87 3.89 -0.13 -9.03
C LEU A 87 4.87 -1.15 -9.62
N ALA A 88 4.97 -1.20 -10.95
CA ALA A 88 5.91 -2.10 -11.63
C ALA A 88 7.36 -1.77 -11.27
N PHE A 89 7.70 -0.47 -11.20
CA PHE A 89 9.02 -0.02 -10.76
C PHE A 89 9.33 -0.49 -9.33
N VAL A 90 8.40 -0.34 -8.39
CA VAL A 90 8.57 -0.79 -6.99
C VAL A 90 8.86 -2.29 -6.93
N LEU A 91 8.14 -3.12 -7.70
CA LEU A 91 8.37 -4.57 -7.72
C LEU A 91 9.76 -4.93 -8.26
N VAL A 92 10.18 -4.29 -9.36
CA VAL A 92 11.53 -4.50 -9.91
C VAL A 92 12.60 -3.95 -8.97
N PHE A 93 12.33 -2.86 -8.28
CA PHE A 93 13.24 -2.26 -7.31
C PHE A 93 13.46 -3.16 -6.08
N ILE A 94 12.42 -3.83 -5.58
CA ILE A 94 12.55 -4.85 -4.52
C ILE A 94 13.48 -5.99 -4.98
N TYR A 95 13.29 -6.48 -6.19
CA TYR A 95 14.17 -7.51 -6.77
C TYR A 95 15.60 -7.01 -6.93
N TYR A 96 15.78 -5.77 -7.35
CA TYR A 96 17.09 -5.12 -7.44
C TYR A 96 17.79 -5.05 -6.07
N LEU A 97 17.11 -4.62 -5.00
CA LEU A 97 17.69 -4.58 -3.65
C LEU A 97 18.14 -5.96 -3.18
N TYR A 98 17.35 -6.99 -3.48
CA TYR A 98 17.74 -8.38 -3.21
C TYR A 98 19.00 -8.78 -3.97
N LEU A 99 19.14 -8.41 -5.24
CA LEU A 99 20.34 -8.68 -6.03
C LEU A 99 21.55 -7.92 -5.50
N VAL A 100 21.41 -6.65 -5.11
CA VAL A 100 22.49 -5.86 -4.49
C VAL A 100 22.96 -6.51 -3.20
N PHE A 101 22.04 -6.95 -2.34
CA PHE A 101 22.36 -7.65 -1.11
C PHE A 101 23.08 -8.98 -1.39
N GLN A 102 22.57 -9.79 -2.32
CA GLN A 102 23.23 -11.05 -2.71
C GLN A 102 24.62 -10.83 -3.29
N TYR A 103 24.76 -9.83 -4.15
CA TYR A 103 26.04 -9.51 -4.77
C TYR A 103 27.09 -9.07 -3.73
N THR A 104 26.72 -8.19 -2.81
CA THR A 104 27.63 -7.75 -1.74
C THR A 104 28.02 -8.90 -0.82
N ARG A 105 27.06 -9.78 -0.49
CA ARG A 105 27.32 -11.00 0.30
C ARG A 105 28.24 -11.98 -0.45
N TYR A 106 28.04 -12.14 -1.75
CA TYR A 106 28.93 -12.96 -2.60
C TYR A 106 30.38 -12.44 -2.53
N LEU A 107 30.61 -11.12 -2.67
CA LEU A 107 31.94 -10.52 -2.59
C LEU A 107 32.61 -10.76 -1.22
N VAL A 108 31.85 -10.84 -0.14
CA VAL A 108 32.35 -11.17 1.19
C VAL A 108 32.74 -12.65 1.28
N ASN A 109 31.88 -13.54 0.80
CA ASN A 109 32.08 -14.99 0.89
C ASN A 109 33.25 -15.46 0.05
N GLU A 110 33.43 -14.93 -1.16
CA GLU A 110 34.54 -15.22 -2.06
C GLU A 110 35.88 -14.56 -1.62
N LYS A 111 35.86 -13.85 -0.46
CA LYS A 111 37.03 -13.14 0.08
C LYS A 111 37.74 -12.27 -0.97
N CYS A 112 36.98 -11.62 -1.82
CA CYS A 112 37.45 -10.69 -2.84
C CYS A 112 38.23 -9.54 -2.20
N LYS A 113 39.56 -9.65 -2.10
CA LYS A 113 40.42 -8.65 -1.45
C LYS A 113 40.30 -7.26 -2.07
N CYS A 114 40.09 -7.17 -3.36
CA CYS A 114 39.91 -5.90 -4.08
C CYS A 114 38.55 -5.22 -3.79
N SER A 115 37.55 -5.94 -3.26
CA SER A 115 36.22 -5.42 -2.92
C SER A 115 36.16 -4.87 -1.49
N VAL A 116 37.23 -4.97 -0.70
CA VAL A 116 37.23 -4.49 0.69
C VAL A 116 37.24 -2.95 0.67
N ASP A 117 36.07 -2.40 0.93
CA ASP A 117 35.83 -0.95 0.99
C ASP A 117 34.67 -0.72 1.95
N ILE A 118 34.72 0.36 2.73
CA ILE A 118 33.65 0.74 3.65
C ILE A 118 32.30 0.90 2.93
N ARG A 119 32.33 1.29 1.65
CA ARG A 119 31.13 1.40 0.81
C ARG A 119 30.39 0.09 0.66
N ARG A 120 31.10 -1.06 0.62
CA ARG A 120 30.46 -2.38 0.56
C ARG A 120 29.56 -2.64 1.76
N GLU A 121 30.05 -2.30 2.96
CA GLU A 121 29.28 -2.51 4.20
C GLU A 121 28.10 -1.54 4.28
N ILE A 122 28.29 -0.28 3.89
CA ILE A 122 27.22 0.71 3.81
C ILE A 122 26.13 0.24 2.83
N ILE A 123 26.50 -0.28 1.66
CA ILE A 123 25.55 -0.77 0.66
C ILE A 123 24.80 -2.00 1.19
N MET A 124 25.50 -2.94 1.84
CA MET A 124 24.87 -4.13 2.39
C MET A 124 23.85 -3.79 3.48
N ILE A 125 24.22 -2.94 4.42
CA ILE A 125 23.33 -2.51 5.51
C ILE A 125 22.22 -1.62 4.96
N GLY A 126 22.56 -0.66 4.09
CA GLY A 126 21.59 0.27 3.48
C GLY A 126 20.53 -0.46 2.65
N SER A 127 20.94 -1.43 1.82
CA SER A 127 19.99 -2.23 1.03
C SER A 127 19.07 -3.08 1.90
N LEU A 128 19.56 -3.60 3.03
CA LEU A 128 18.75 -4.36 3.98
C LEU A 128 17.73 -3.47 4.70
N ILE A 129 18.15 -2.28 5.14
CA ILE A 129 17.26 -1.29 5.78
C ILE A 129 16.18 -0.86 4.78
N GLU A 130 16.57 -0.52 3.56
CA GLU A 130 15.65 -0.04 2.53
C GLU A 130 14.64 -1.14 2.13
N PHE A 131 15.10 -2.38 1.97
CA PHE A 131 14.23 -3.53 1.76
C PHE A 131 13.22 -3.70 2.91
N GLY A 132 13.69 -3.59 4.15
CA GLY A 132 12.84 -3.68 5.35
C GLY A 132 11.79 -2.56 5.40
N LEU A 133 12.16 -1.33 5.06
CA LEU A 133 11.26 -0.19 5.01
C LEU A 133 10.18 -0.35 3.94
N ILE A 134 10.57 -0.74 2.72
CA ILE A 134 9.63 -0.99 1.63
C ILE A 134 8.65 -2.11 2.01
N PHE A 135 9.16 -3.19 2.59
CA PHE A 135 8.34 -4.31 3.02
C PHE A 135 7.34 -3.91 4.11
N LEU A 136 7.79 -3.11 5.10
CA LEU A 136 6.92 -2.56 6.14
C LEU A 136 5.82 -1.67 5.54
N LEU A 137 6.18 -0.74 4.65
CA LEU A 137 5.23 0.13 3.98
C LEU A 137 4.22 -0.67 3.14
N PHE A 138 4.65 -1.72 2.47
CA PHE A 138 3.78 -2.62 1.71
C PHE A 138 2.76 -3.33 2.61
N ILE A 139 3.19 -3.86 3.77
CA ILE A 139 2.29 -4.47 4.76
C ILE A 139 1.27 -3.44 5.26
N LEU A 140 1.73 -2.24 5.64
CA LEU A 140 0.84 -1.18 6.12
C LEU A 140 -0.18 -0.77 5.05
N HIS A 141 0.23 -0.76 3.78
CA HIS A 141 -0.68 -0.47 2.67
C HIS A 141 -1.75 -1.55 2.48
N ILE A 142 -1.38 -2.84 2.59
CA ILE A 142 -2.35 -3.94 2.54
C ILE A 142 -3.34 -3.84 3.70
N ILE A 143 -2.87 -3.58 4.92
CA ILE A 143 -3.73 -3.43 6.10
C ILE A 143 -4.69 -2.26 5.90
N ALA A 144 -4.19 -1.09 5.48
CA ALA A 144 -5.02 0.08 5.21
C ALA A 144 -6.06 -0.18 4.12
N PHE A 145 -5.69 -0.85 3.04
CA PHE A 145 -6.59 -1.24 1.96
C PHE A 145 -7.68 -2.20 2.43
N THR A 146 -7.31 -3.19 3.25
CA THR A 146 -8.27 -4.15 3.83
C THR A 146 -9.28 -3.44 4.72
N ILE A 147 -8.82 -2.57 5.63
CA ILE A 147 -9.68 -1.78 6.52
C ILE A 147 -10.62 -0.90 5.69
N PHE A 148 -10.09 -0.19 4.68
CA PHE A 148 -10.89 0.67 3.80
C PHE A 148 -11.95 -0.13 3.04
N SER A 149 -11.62 -1.31 2.53
CA SER A 149 -12.54 -2.19 1.81
C SER A 149 -13.69 -2.67 2.70
N VAL A 150 -13.40 -3.01 3.96
CA VAL A 150 -14.41 -3.40 4.95
C VAL A 150 -15.34 -2.22 5.27
N ILE A 151 -14.77 -1.03 5.57
CA ILE A 151 -15.55 0.17 5.87
C ILE A 151 -16.45 0.54 4.67
N PHE A 152 -15.88 0.52 3.46
CA PHE A 152 -16.64 0.85 2.25
C PHE A 152 -17.76 -0.15 1.98
N GLY A 153 -17.52 -1.45 2.23
CA GLY A 153 -18.56 -2.49 2.17
C GLY A 153 -19.71 -2.22 3.12
N VAL A 154 -19.41 -1.92 4.39
CA VAL A 154 -20.41 -1.60 5.42
C VAL A 154 -21.20 -0.33 5.07
N VAL A 155 -20.52 0.74 4.64
CA VAL A 155 -21.19 2.00 4.23
C VAL A 155 -22.11 1.78 3.03
N ARG A 156 -21.71 0.94 2.07
CA ARG A 156 -22.54 0.60 0.91
C ARG A 156 -23.82 -0.14 1.32
N GLU A 157 -23.71 -1.10 2.26
CA GLU A 157 -24.88 -1.82 2.77
C GLU A 157 -25.84 -0.90 3.53
N ILE A 158 -25.31 0.00 4.36
CA ILE A 158 -26.12 1.00 5.09
C ILE A 158 -26.85 1.92 4.11
N ASN A 159 -26.17 2.41 3.07
CA ASN A 159 -26.79 3.28 2.06
C ASN A 159 -27.87 2.54 1.26
N GLN A 160 -27.65 1.28 0.87
CA GLN A 160 -28.68 0.49 0.19
C GLN A 160 -29.88 0.20 1.09
N GLY A 161 -29.64 -0.03 2.40
CA GLY A 161 -30.70 -0.16 3.39
C GLY A 161 -31.49 1.14 3.56
N SER A 162 -30.82 2.28 3.62
CA SER A 162 -31.43 3.61 3.72
C SER A 162 -32.32 3.96 2.51
N ASP A 163 -31.86 3.61 1.30
CA ASP A 163 -32.66 3.87 0.08
C ASP A 163 -33.93 3.00 0.01
N LYS A 164 -33.86 1.76 0.50
CA LYS A 164 -35.04 0.89 0.64
C LYS A 164 -36.05 1.48 1.63
N VAL A 165 -35.56 1.95 2.78
CA VAL A 165 -36.45 2.59 3.81
C VAL A 165 -37.04 3.91 3.28
N ARG A 166 -36.26 4.70 2.56
CA ARG A 166 -36.71 5.96 1.96
C ARG A 166 -37.77 5.73 0.87
N GLY A 167 -37.65 4.66 0.10
CA GLY A 167 -38.65 4.22 -0.88
C GLY A 167 -39.99 3.86 -0.21
N VAL A 168 -39.95 3.16 0.93
CA VAL A 168 -41.12 2.79 1.72
C VAL A 168 -41.80 4.01 2.32
N ILE A 169 -41.03 5.01 2.75
CA ILE A 169 -41.60 6.27 3.34
C ILE A 169 -42.24 7.17 2.26
N LYS A 170 -41.68 7.18 1.03
CA LYS A 170 -42.24 8.02 -0.05
C LYS A 170 -43.50 7.47 -0.66
N ASP A 171 -43.70 6.15 -0.65
CA ASP A 171 -44.90 5.53 -1.20
C ASP A 171 -45.35 4.34 -0.32
N PRO A 172 -45.96 4.65 0.86
CA PRO A 172 -46.31 3.63 1.86
C PRO A 172 -47.36 2.63 1.34
N ILE A 173 -48.25 3.06 0.47
CA ILE A 173 -49.35 2.21 -0.06
C ILE A 173 -48.83 1.29 -1.17
N GLY A 174 -47.99 1.79 -2.06
CA GLY A 174 -47.37 0.98 -3.14
C GLY A 174 -46.28 0.01 -2.64
N SER A 175 -45.67 0.31 -1.52
CA SER A 175 -44.63 -0.54 -0.91
C SER A 175 -45.20 -1.73 -0.13
N ILE A 176 -46.36 -1.58 0.49
CA ILE A 176 -47.04 -2.65 1.26
C ILE A 176 -47.50 -3.79 0.33
N SER A 177 -47.86 -3.49 -0.90
CA SER A 177 -48.29 -4.50 -1.88
C SER A 177 -47.13 -5.32 -2.47
N LYS A 178 -45.89 -4.85 -2.30
CA LYS A 178 -44.66 -5.49 -2.83
C LYS A 178 -43.81 -6.21 -1.78
N VAL A 179 -44.22 -6.19 -0.50
CA VAL A 179 -43.51 -6.89 0.57
C VAL A 179 -43.67 -8.41 0.37
N PRO A 180 -42.62 -9.18 0.18
CA PRO A 180 -42.71 -10.63 0.10
C PRO A 180 -43.35 -11.21 1.35
N LYS A 181 -44.22 -12.22 1.21
CA LYS A 181 -44.91 -12.89 2.33
C LYS A 181 -43.95 -13.29 3.46
N SER A 182 -42.74 -13.66 3.13
CA SER A 182 -41.70 -14.02 4.10
C SER A 182 -41.36 -12.94 5.12
N ILE A 183 -41.37 -11.66 4.72
CA ILE A 183 -41.09 -10.53 5.63
C ILE A 183 -42.24 -10.27 6.57
N ASN A 184 -43.49 -10.46 6.10
CA ASN A 184 -44.67 -10.33 6.94
C ASN A 184 -44.73 -11.41 8.03
N ASP A 185 -44.29 -12.63 7.71
CA ASP A 185 -44.19 -13.73 8.67
C ASP A 185 -43.10 -13.49 9.72
N GLU A 186 -42.00 -12.88 9.32
CA GLU A 186 -40.87 -12.52 10.20
C GLU A 186 -41.26 -11.37 11.15
N PHE A 187 -41.96 -10.34 10.66
CA PHE A 187 -42.50 -9.26 11.49
C PHE A 187 -43.54 -9.77 12.49
N ASN A 188 -44.41 -10.68 12.09
CA ASN A 188 -45.38 -11.31 12.99
C ASN A 188 -44.69 -12.19 14.06
N SER A 189 -43.57 -12.84 13.72
CA SER A 189 -42.78 -13.61 14.69
C SER A 189 -42.08 -12.73 15.72
N ILE A 190 -41.48 -11.60 15.28
CA ILE A 190 -40.88 -10.59 16.15
C ILE A 190 -41.93 -9.94 17.07
N GLY A 191 -43.10 -9.62 16.54
CA GLY A 191 -44.21 -9.10 17.34
C GLY A 191 -44.66 -10.07 18.43
N LYS A 192 -44.75 -11.39 18.16
CA LYS A 192 -45.03 -12.42 19.15
C LYS A 192 -43.91 -12.53 20.22
N TYR A 193 -42.63 -12.45 19.83
CA TYR A 193 -41.52 -12.45 20.78
C TYR A 193 -41.54 -11.26 21.72
N LEU A 194 -41.73 -10.06 21.21
CA LEU A 194 -41.82 -8.81 22.01
C LEU A 194 -43.03 -8.84 22.98
N SER A 195 -44.17 -9.35 22.54
CA SER A 195 -45.35 -9.52 23.39
C SER A 195 -45.10 -10.52 24.53
N LYS A 196 -44.40 -11.63 24.25
CA LYS A 196 -44.03 -12.65 25.27
C LYS A 196 -43.06 -12.09 26.31
N THR A 197 -42.00 -11.40 25.83
CA THR A 197 -41.02 -10.76 26.70
C THR A 197 -41.60 -9.65 27.58
N GLY A 198 -42.53 -8.85 27.01
CA GLY A 198 -43.26 -7.84 27.77
C GLY A 198 -44.15 -8.41 28.91
N LYS A 199 -44.75 -9.60 28.67
CA LYS A 199 -45.53 -10.30 29.73
C LYS A 199 -44.64 -10.85 30.84
N GLU A 200 -43.45 -11.37 30.51
CA GLU A 200 -42.47 -11.85 31.50
C GLU A 200 -41.91 -10.70 32.35
N ILE A 201 -41.56 -9.57 31.73
CA ILE A 201 -41.09 -8.39 32.46
C ILE A 201 -42.18 -7.88 33.44
N LYS A 202 -43.43 -7.87 33.02
CA LYS A 202 -44.56 -7.47 33.87
C LYS A 202 -44.75 -8.42 35.06
N LYS A 203 -44.52 -9.71 34.88
CA LYS A 203 -44.59 -10.76 35.91
C LYS A 203 -43.45 -10.64 36.95
N ILE A 204 -42.26 -10.26 36.50
CA ILE A 204 -41.07 -10.03 37.37
C ILE A 204 -41.27 -8.73 38.15
N SER A 205 -41.78 -7.70 37.54
CA SER A 205 -42.06 -6.41 38.20
C SER A 205 -43.16 -6.51 39.30
N SER A 206 -44.16 -7.37 39.07
CA SER A 206 -45.22 -7.60 40.11
C SER A 206 -44.70 -8.40 41.31
N LYS A 207 -43.76 -9.33 41.08
CA LYS A 207 -43.17 -10.17 42.13
C LYS A 207 -42.16 -9.44 43.05
N ARG A 208 -41.71 -8.24 42.66
CA ARG A 208 -40.80 -7.38 43.46
C ARG A 208 -41.53 -6.39 44.37
N ARG A 209 -42.88 -6.35 44.33
CA ARG A 209 -43.69 -5.43 45.14
C ARG A 209 -44.42 -6.12 46.30
N THR A 210 -44.22 -7.39 46.46
CA THR A 210 -44.63 -8.19 47.64
C THR A 210 -43.42 -8.60 48.43
#